data_616648c97ff52757425c019bb0b45e02
#
_entry.id   616648c97ff52757425c019bb0b45e02
#
_cell.length_a   1.000
_cell.length_b   1.000
_cell.length_c   1.000
_cell.angle_alpha   90.00
_cell.angle_beta   90.00
_cell.angle_gamma   90.00
#
_symmetry.space_group_name_H-M   'P 1'
#
loop_
_entity.id
_entity.type
_entity.pdbx_description
1 polymer ?
#
loop_
_entity_poly.entity_id
_entity_poly.type
_entity_poly.pdbx_seq_one_letter_code
_entity_poly.pdbx_strand_id
1 'polypeptide(L)'
;ESQERMGWVMKEKDVAELKRIADRERAPMYVIGETTGDMKFTFENAKTHETPIDLELKDMFGNPPKTIMEDKTVKEKYADLEYSADKLEEYLEQVLQIEAVASKDWLTNKVERSVSGRIVRQQCVGPLHLPLSDVAAVSLDYSGHRGIATSIGHAPVAAMADAPAGSRLAIAEALTNLVWAPIEQGLKGISLSANWMWPCRHEGEDARLYQAVQAASDF
;
A
#
# COMPACT_ATOMS: atom_id res chain seq x y z
N GLU A 1 -0.10 14.12 18.36
CA GLU A 1 0.30 12.79 17.89
C GLU A 1 1.63 12.39 18.55
N SER A 2 1.68 11.21 19.15
CA SER A 2 2.90 10.68 19.74
C SER A 2 3.46 9.60 18.83
N GLN A 3 4.68 9.83 18.35
CA GLN A 3 5.36 8.88 17.48
C GLN A 3 5.87 7.66 18.25
N GLU A 4 6.01 6.53 17.56
CA GLU A 4 6.62 5.28 18.05
C GLU A 4 5.91 4.70 19.28
N ARG A 5 4.61 4.97 19.42
CA ARG A 5 3.78 4.37 20.45
C ARG A 5 2.86 3.32 19.86
N MET A 6 2.76 2.20 20.52
CA MET A 6 1.90 1.09 20.13
C MET A 6 0.96 0.72 21.27
N GLY A 7 -0.30 0.48 20.94
CA GLY A 7 -1.27 -0.13 21.84
C GLY A 7 -1.39 -1.63 21.56
N TRP A 8 -1.47 -2.41 22.61
CA TRP A 8 -1.63 -3.86 22.55
C TRP A 8 -2.85 -4.29 23.34
N VAL A 9 -3.57 -5.27 22.82
CA VAL A 9 -4.59 -6.01 23.54
C VAL A 9 -4.11 -7.45 23.66
N MET A 10 -4.04 -7.97 24.86
CA MET A 10 -3.53 -9.32 25.12
C MET A 10 -4.20 -9.96 26.33
N LYS A 11 -3.97 -11.24 26.50
CA LYS A 11 -4.44 -11.96 27.70
C LYS A 11 -3.58 -11.57 28.89
N GLU A 12 -4.20 -11.43 30.05
CA GLU A 12 -3.53 -11.09 31.33
C GLU A 12 -2.29 -11.97 31.59
N LYS A 13 -2.39 -13.27 31.33
CA LYS A 13 -1.29 -14.23 31.54
C LYS A 13 -0.02 -13.91 30.73
N ASP A 14 -0.15 -13.18 29.62
CA ASP A 14 0.95 -12.87 28.69
C ASP A 14 1.61 -11.50 29.01
N VAL A 15 0.98 -10.70 29.88
CA VAL A 15 1.46 -9.35 30.26
C VAL A 15 2.84 -9.38 30.91
N ALA A 16 3.07 -10.33 31.82
CA ALA A 16 4.35 -10.43 32.52
C ALA A 16 5.52 -10.74 31.60
N GLU A 17 5.30 -11.60 30.59
CA GLU A 17 6.33 -11.93 29.61
C GLU A 17 6.61 -10.74 28.69
N LEU A 18 5.58 -10.05 28.21
CA LEU A 18 5.79 -8.85 27.39
C LEU A 18 6.52 -7.76 28.20
N LYS A 19 6.15 -7.57 29.47
CA LYS A 19 6.83 -6.61 30.33
C LYS A 19 8.31 -6.96 30.52
N ARG A 20 8.63 -8.24 30.72
CA ARG A 20 10.03 -8.71 30.81
C ARG A 20 10.82 -8.38 29.55
N ILE A 21 10.21 -8.55 28.36
CA ILE A 21 10.82 -8.21 27.08
C ILE A 21 11.01 -6.69 26.96
N ALA A 22 9.96 -5.93 27.28
CA ALA A 22 10.00 -4.46 27.24
C ALA A 22 11.08 -3.88 28.15
N ASP A 23 11.20 -4.39 29.38
CA ASP A 23 12.24 -3.98 30.33
C ASP A 23 13.66 -4.31 29.81
N ARG A 24 13.85 -5.48 29.18
CA ARG A 24 15.10 -5.87 28.53
C ARG A 24 15.49 -4.89 27.42
N GLU A 25 14.54 -4.51 26.61
CA GLU A 25 14.72 -3.59 25.48
C GLU A 25 14.68 -2.10 25.88
N ARG A 26 14.52 -1.82 27.19
CA ARG A 26 14.37 -0.45 27.72
C ARG A 26 13.20 0.32 27.11
N ALA A 27 12.14 -0.39 26.72
CA ALA A 27 10.91 0.17 26.17
C ALA A 27 9.88 0.35 27.30
N PRO A 28 9.48 1.58 27.64
CA PRO A 28 8.48 1.78 28.69
C PRO A 28 7.15 1.12 28.31
N MET A 29 6.61 0.31 29.22
CA MET A 29 5.34 -0.39 29.04
C MET A 29 4.41 -0.14 30.22
N TYR A 30 3.16 0.15 29.95
CA TYR A 30 2.13 0.40 30.96
C TYR A 30 0.88 -0.40 30.62
N VAL A 31 0.28 -1.02 31.65
CA VAL A 31 -1.08 -1.56 31.56
C VAL A 31 -2.03 -0.41 31.86
N ILE A 32 -2.83 -0.02 30.88
CA ILE A 32 -3.67 1.17 30.96
C ILE A 32 -5.15 0.88 31.12
N GLY A 33 -5.54 -0.39 31.08
CA GLY A 33 -6.94 -0.79 31.23
C GLY A 33 -7.17 -2.23 30.80
N GLU A 34 -8.43 -2.59 30.75
CA GLU A 34 -8.90 -3.89 30.32
C GLU A 34 -10.12 -3.78 29.42
N THR A 35 -10.39 -4.81 28.64
CA THR A 35 -11.59 -4.87 27.80
C THR A 35 -12.77 -5.38 28.63
N THR A 36 -13.79 -4.54 28.77
CA THR A 36 -14.98 -4.82 29.61
C THR A 36 -16.08 -5.59 28.87
N GLY A 37 -16.13 -5.47 27.52
CA GLY A 37 -17.15 -6.13 26.70
C GLY A 37 -18.51 -5.41 26.70
N ASP A 38 -18.61 -4.24 27.32
CA ASP A 38 -19.84 -3.45 27.44
C ASP A 38 -20.12 -2.54 26.25
N MET A 39 -19.28 -2.64 25.20
CA MET A 39 -19.37 -1.82 23.99
C MET A 39 -19.22 -0.31 24.24
N LYS A 40 -18.49 0.06 25.29
CA LYS A 40 -18.13 1.42 25.62
C LYS A 40 -16.62 1.64 25.53
N PHE A 41 -16.24 2.87 25.29
CA PHE A 41 -14.90 3.36 25.51
C PHE A 41 -14.91 4.38 26.63
N THR A 42 -14.33 4.00 27.75
CA THR A 42 -14.28 4.83 28.96
C THR A 42 -12.83 5.13 29.30
N PHE A 43 -12.53 6.39 29.57
CA PHE A 43 -11.22 6.81 30.06
C PHE A 43 -11.41 7.55 31.39
N GLU A 44 -10.79 7.03 32.45
CA GLU A 44 -10.78 7.64 33.76
C GLU A 44 -9.41 8.22 34.08
N ASN A 45 -9.39 9.44 34.61
CA ASN A 45 -8.18 10.03 35.14
C ASN A 45 -7.90 9.46 36.54
N ALA A 46 -6.86 8.67 36.66
CA ALA A 46 -6.50 8.01 37.92
C ALA A 46 -6.22 8.93 39.10
N LYS A 47 -6.00 10.24 38.88
CA LYS A 47 -5.72 11.23 39.95
C LYS A 47 -6.96 12.01 40.36
N THR A 48 -7.78 12.42 39.39
CA THR A 48 -8.97 13.26 39.63
C THR A 48 -10.26 12.47 39.70
N HIS A 49 -10.25 11.20 39.24
CA HIS A 49 -11.42 10.36 39.08
C HIS A 49 -12.48 10.93 38.12
N GLU A 50 -12.10 11.90 37.35
CA GLU A 50 -12.94 12.40 36.26
C GLU A 50 -12.92 11.42 35.09
N THR A 51 -14.04 11.31 34.40
CA THR A 51 -14.20 10.49 33.21
C THR A 51 -14.33 11.38 31.97
N PRO A 52 -13.23 11.90 31.44
CA PRO A 52 -13.27 12.81 30.30
C PRO A 52 -13.78 12.15 29.01
N ILE A 53 -13.77 10.82 28.93
CA ILE A 53 -14.35 10.05 27.83
C ILE A 53 -15.23 8.95 28.41
N ASP A 54 -16.50 8.96 28.03
CA ASP A 54 -17.48 7.89 28.27
C ASP A 54 -18.39 7.83 27.05
N LEU A 55 -18.01 7.03 26.04
CA LEU A 55 -18.66 6.97 24.75
C LEU A 55 -19.08 5.56 24.40
N GLU A 56 -20.28 5.41 23.86
CA GLU A 56 -20.68 4.19 23.20
C GLU A 56 -19.83 3.96 21.94
N LEU A 57 -19.35 2.74 21.72
CA LEU A 57 -18.56 2.42 20.53
C LEU A 57 -19.33 2.72 19.23
N LYS A 58 -20.66 2.55 19.25
CA LYS A 58 -21.52 2.90 18.10
C LYS A 58 -21.46 4.41 17.76
N ASP A 59 -21.26 5.26 18.76
CA ASP A 59 -21.17 6.72 18.55
C ASP A 59 -19.76 7.13 18.07
N MET A 60 -18.73 6.40 18.52
CA MET A 60 -17.35 6.60 18.07
C MET A 60 -17.14 6.18 16.61
N PHE A 61 -17.58 4.97 16.27
CA PHE A 61 -17.39 4.43 14.93
C PHE A 61 -18.54 4.78 13.99
N GLY A 62 -19.71 5.08 14.56
CA GLY A 62 -20.90 5.50 13.81
C GLY A 62 -21.38 4.48 12.78
N ASN A 63 -22.36 4.92 12.04
CA ASN A 63 -22.70 4.33 10.75
C ASN A 63 -22.54 5.47 9.74
N PRO A 64 -21.37 5.62 9.10
CA PRO A 64 -21.20 6.64 8.08
C PRO A 64 -22.29 6.44 7.00
N PRO A 65 -22.91 7.50 6.53
CA PRO A 65 -23.90 7.38 5.47
C PRO A 65 -23.26 6.68 4.27
N LYS A 66 -24.03 5.81 3.63
CA LYS A 66 -23.56 5.17 2.40
C LYS A 66 -23.27 6.26 1.38
N THR A 67 -22.06 6.25 0.87
CA THR A 67 -21.73 7.05 -0.31
C THR A 67 -22.40 6.40 -1.50
N ILE A 68 -23.32 7.12 -2.13
CA ILE A 68 -23.97 6.69 -3.37
C ILE A 68 -23.32 7.52 -4.47
N MET A 69 -22.70 6.83 -5.42
CA MET A 69 -22.09 7.43 -6.59
C MET A 69 -23.03 7.15 -7.77
N GLU A 70 -23.68 8.20 -8.25
CA GLU A 70 -24.58 8.13 -9.42
C GLU A 70 -24.01 9.03 -10.48
N ASP A 71 -23.40 8.43 -11.50
CA ASP A 71 -22.84 9.22 -12.58
C ASP A 71 -23.07 8.57 -13.95
N LYS A 72 -23.03 9.41 -14.95
CA LYS A 72 -23.23 9.00 -16.34
C LYS A 72 -21.89 8.80 -17.02
N THR A 73 -21.81 7.77 -17.84
CA THR A 73 -20.64 7.57 -18.70
C THR A 73 -20.51 8.73 -19.67
N VAL A 74 -19.40 9.45 -19.58
CA VAL A 74 -18.96 10.47 -20.53
C VAL A 74 -17.96 9.84 -21.48
N LYS A 75 -18.17 9.96 -22.78
CA LYS A 75 -17.19 9.54 -23.78
C LYS A 75 -16.26 10.71 -24.08
N GLU A 76 -15.07 10.62 -23.59
CA GLU A 76 -14.00 11.56 -23.95
C GLU A 76 -13.49 11.23 -25.36
N LYS A 77 -13.15 12.30 -26.10
CA LYS A 77 -12.43 12.19 -27.36
C LYS A 77 -11.04 12.76 -27.16
N TYR A 78 -10.05 11.93 -27.36
CA TYR A 78 -8.67 12.36 -27.39
C TYR A 78 -8.29 12.77 -28.82
N ALA A 79 -7.41 13.76 -28.92
CA ALA A 79 -6.83 14.11 -30.22
C ALA A 79 -5.94 12.97 -30.72
N ASP A 80 -5.92 12.80 -32.04
CA ASP A 80 -4.97 11.88 -32.65
C ASP A 80 -3.52 12.31 -32.38
N LEU A 81 -2.64 11.32 -32.20
CA LEU A 81 -1.23 11.61 -31.99
C LEU A 81 -0.58 12.07 -33.30
N GLU A 82 -0.03 13.27 -33.29
CA GLU A 82 0.81 13.77 -34.36
C GLU A 82 2.27 13.53 -34.04
N TYR A 83 2.94 12.74 -34.86
CA TYR A 83 4.38 12.44 -34.71
C TYR A 83 5.07 12.36 -36.06
N SER A 84 6.38 12.57 -36.05
CA SER A 84 7.21 12.54 -37.24
C SER A 84 8.46 11.70 -36.99
N ALA A 85 8.81 10.82 -37.95
CA ALA A 85 9.93 9.88 -37.78
C ALA A 85 11.29 10.58 -37.73
N ASP A 86 11.42 11.76 -38.31
CA ASP A 86 12.62 12.58 -38.27
C ASP A 86 12.88 13.26 -36.91
N LYS A 87 11.91 13.21 -36.00
CA LYS A 87 12.01 13.72 -34.62
C LYS A 87 12.23 12.63 -33.56
N LEU A 88 12.63 11.44 -33.97
CA LEU A 88 12.76 10.31 -33.05
C LEU A 88 13.73 10.60 -31.90
N GLU A 89 14.86 11.25 -32.15
CA GLU A 89 15.84 11.62 -31.13
C GLU A 89 15.25 12.62 -30.12
N GLU A 90 14.50 13.64 -30.62
CA GLU A 90 13.81 14.62 -29.77
C GLU A 90 12.78 13.91 -28.84
N TYR A 91 11.99 13.00 -29.39
CA TYR A 91 11.02 12.23 -28.60
C TYR A 91 11.69 11.33 -27.56
N LEU A 92 12.82 10.70 -27.91
CA LEU A 92 13.59 9.91 -26.97
C LEU A 92 14.10 10.76 -25.79
N GLU A 93 14.66 11.93 -26.09
CA GLU A 93 15.10 12.85 -25.03
C GLU A 93 13.95 13.30 -24.14
N GLN A 94 12.80 13.61 -24.72
CA GLN A 94 11.60 13.99 -23.96
C GLN A 94 11.13 12.84 -23.05
N VAL A 95 11.10 11.60 -23.54
CA VAL A 95 10.71 10.44 -22.74
C VAL A 95 11.68 10.20 -21.59
N LEU A 96 12.99 10.33 -21.82
CA LEU A 96 13.99 10.17 -20.77
C LEU A 96 13.90 11.23 -19.66
N GLN A 97 13.25 12.36 -19.92
CA GLN A 97 13.03 13.44 -18.95
C GLN A 97 11.70 13.35 -18.21
N ILE A 98 10.79 12.46 -18.62
CA ILE A 98 9.53 12.25 -17.90
C ILE A 98 9.84 11.76 -16.48
N GLU A 99 9.15 12.30 -15.49
CA GLU A 99 9.37 11.96 -14.10
C GLU A 99 9.33 10.45 -13.83
N ALA A 100 8.42 9.72 -14.44
CA ALA A 100 8.30 8.27 -14.29
C ALA A 100 9.50 7.49 -14.88
N VAL A 101 10.25 8.07 -15.82
CA VAL A 101 11.35 7.42 -16.57
C VAL A 101 12.72 7.91 -16.11
N ALA A 102 12.84 9.19 -15.75
CA ALA A 102 14.09 9.82 -15.38
C ALA A 102 14.78 9.10 -14.20
N SER A 103 16.12 9.08 -14.23
CA SER A 103 16.92 8.44 -13.19
C SER A 103 16.63 9.03 -11.80
N LYS A 104 16.40 8.14 -10.84
CA LYS A 104 16.20 8.44 -9.42
C LYS A 104 17.30 7.83 -8.55
N ASP A 105 18.51 7.77 -9.08
CA ASP A 105 19.66 7.15 -8.38
C ASP A 105 19.86 7.73 -6.97
N TRP A 106 19.65 9.03 -6.79
CA TRP A 106 19.72 9.70 -5.51
C TRP A 106 18.71 9.15 -4.48
N LEU A 107 17.57 8.66 -4.94
CA LEU A 107 16.53 8.05 -4.11
C LEU A 107 16.76 6.54 -3.98
N THR A 108 16.92 5.84 -5.10
CA THR A 108 16.97 4.37 -5.12
C THR A 108 18.23 3.80 -4.47
N ASN A 109 19.35 4.52 -4.49
CA ASN A 109 20.63 4.06 -3.96
C ASN A 109 21.03 4.64 -2.60
N LYS A 110 20.36 5.70 -2.14
CA LYS A 110 20.78 6.41 -0.92
C LYS A 110 19.75 6.46 0.19
N VAL A 111 18.46 6.44 -0.15
CA VAL A 111 17.37 6.63 0.80
C VAL A 111 16.48 5.38 0.80
N GLU A 112 16.13 4.91 1.99
CA GLU A 112 15.15 3.82 2.20
C GLU A 112 15.33 2.62 1.28
N ARG A 113 16.55 2.32 0.96
CA ARG A 113 16.93 1.29 -0.01
C ARG A 113 16.43 -0.11 0.37
N SER A 114 16.44 -0.40 1.65
CA SER A 114 15.94 -1.65 2.18
C SER A 114 15.58 -1.52 3.65
N VAL A 115 14.53 -2.23 4.06
CA VAL A 115 14.02 -2.24 5.43
C VAL A 115 14.12 -3.65 6.01
N SER A 116 14.57 -3.78 7.24
CA SER A 116 14.89 -5.00 7.97
C SER A 116 16.24 -5.64 7.62
N GLY A 117 16.72 -6.53 8.49
CA GLY A 117 17.97 -7.26 8.28
C GLY A 117 17.82 -8.60 7.54
N ARG A 118 16.63 -8.90 7.02
CA ARG A 118 16.31 -10.19 6.39
C ARG A 118 15.97 -10.06 4.91
N ILE A 119 16.64 -9.14 4.24
CA ILE A 119 16.44 -8.89 2.81
C ILE A 119 16.98 -10.07 1.99
N VAL A 120 16.12 -10.63 1.15
CA VAL A 120 16.48 -11.66 0.17
C VAL A 120 16.69 -11.01 -1.20
N ARG A 121 15.86 -10.06 -1.56
CA ARG A 121 15.94 -9.31 -2.81
C ARG A 121 15.53 -7.85 -2.60
N GLN A 122 16.32 -6.96 -3.14
CA GLN A 122 16.11 -5.51 -3.11
C GLN A 122 16.07 -4.94 -4.53
N GLN A 123 15.73 -3.67 -4.66
CA GLN A 123 15.62 -2.98 -5.96
C GLN A 123 16.94 -2.92 -6.73
N CYS A 124 18.08 -2.72 -6.06
CA CYS A 124 19.39 -2.65 -6.71
C CYS A 124 20.03 -4.03 -6.80
N VAL A 125 20.38 -4.44 -8.00
CA VAL A 125 20.88 -5.79 -8.30
C VAL A 125 22.08 -5.77 -9.24
N GLY A 126 22.81 -6.88 -9.28
CA GLY A 126 23.96 -7.08 -10.14
C GLY A 126 25.22 -6.31 -9.70
N PRO A 127 26.33 -6.48 -10.43
CA PRO A 127 27.62 -5.87 -10.07
C PRO A 127 27.62 -4.34 -10.09
N LEU A 128 26.76 -3.75 -10.92
CA LEU A 128 26.62 -2.30 -11.07
C LEU A 128 25.59 -1.68 -10.11
N HIS A 129 24.91 -2.49 -9.30
CA HIS A 129 23.87 -2.05 -8.38
C HIS A 129 22.80 -1.16 -9.05
N LEU A 130 22.33 -1.56 -10.22
CA LEU A 130 21.28 -0.86 -10.94
C LEU A 130 19.90 -1.20 -10.37
N PRO A 131 18.95 -0.27 -10.35
CA PRO A 131 17.60 -0.46 -9.83
C PRO A 131 16.72 -1.23 -10.84
N LEU A 132 17.04 -2.48 -11.09
CA LEU A 132 16.43 -3.33 -12.12
C LEU A 132 15.50 -4.40 -11.54
N SER A 133 15.32 -4.44 -10.22
CA SER A 133 14.47 -5.44 -9.58
C SER A 133 13.14 -4.82 -9.15
N ASP A 134 12.06 -5.25 -9.79
CA ASP A 134 10.70 -4.79 -9.51
C ASP A 134 9.96 -5.74 -8.55
N VAL A 135 10.67 -6.69 -7.96
CA VAL A 135 10.21 -7.53 -6.87
C VAL A 135 11.12 -7.40 -5.65
N ALA A 136 10.51 -7.15 -4.50
CA ALA A 136 11.18 -7.22 -3.21
C ALA A 136 10.89 -8.55 -2.54
N ALA A 137 11.86 -9.13 -1.85
CA ALA A 137 11.66 -10.32 -1.05
C ALA A 137 12.37 -10.22 0.30
N VAL A 138 11.68 -10.65 1.35
CA VAL A 138 12.21 -10.72 2.72
C VAL A 138 12.01 -12.10 3.29
N SER A 139 12.98 -12.58 4.06
CA SER A 139 12.88 -13.85 4.79
C SER A 139 11.98 -13.66 6.03
N LEU A 140 11.19 -14.67 6.36
CA LEU A 140 10.39 -14.69 7.59
C LEU A 140 11.24 -14.99 8.82
N ASP A 141 12.37 -15.65 8.62
CA ASP A 141 13.30 -16.03 9.68
C ASP A 141 14.75 -15.95 9.19
N TYR A 142 15.70 -16.24 10.09
CA TYR A 142 17.12 -16.24 9.76
C TYR A 142 17.61 -17.57 9.14
N SER A 143 16.78 -18.60 9.06
CA SER A 143 17.10 -19.85 8.34
C SER A 143 16.98 -19.70 6.82
N GLY A 144 16.17 -18.74 6.37
CA GLY A 144 16.07 -18.35 4.97
C GLY A 144 15.30 -19.30 4.06
N HIS A 145 14.51 -20.22 4.61
CA HIS A 145 13.75 -21.19 3.82
C HIS A 145 12.35 -20.70 3.43
N ARG A 146 11.84 -19.69 4.11
CA ARG A 146 10.52 -19.10 3.86
C ARG A 146 10.60 -17.58 3.81
N GLY A 147 9.80 -16.98 2.95
CA GLY A 147 9.82 -15.55 2.75
C GLY A 147 8.47 -15.01 2.27
N ILE A 148 8.45 -13.70 2.10
CA ILE A 148 7.36 -12.97 1.45
C ILE A 148 7.97 -12.21 0.29
N ALA A 149 7.34 -12.30 -0.88
CA ALA A 149 7.68 -11.50 -2.05
C ALA A 149 6.57 -10.45 -2.27
N THR A 150 6.96 -9.25 -2.65
CA THR A 150 6.05 -8.14 -2.92
C THR A 150 6.46 -7.45 -4.22
N SER A 151 5.48 -7.13 -5.04
CA SER A 151 5.65 -6.35 -6.27
C SER A 151 4.56 -5.30 -6.38
N ILE A 152 4.76 -4.32 -7.23
CA ILE A 152 3.82 -3.23 -7.51
C ILE A 152 3.54 -3.21 -9.00
N GLY A 153 2.28 -2.92 -9.36
CA GLY A 153 1.87 -2.54 -10.70
C GLY A 153 1.20 -1.18 -10.67
N HIS A 154 1.48 -0.33 -11.64
CA HIS A 154 1.10 1.06 -11.63
C HIS A 154 0.84 1.59 -13.04
N ALA A 155 -0.41 1.88 -13.39
CA ALA A 155 -0.78 2.30 -14.73
C ALA A 155 -1.74 3.52 -14.78
N PRO A 156 -1.45 4.64 -14.09
CA PRO A 156 -2.37 5.79 -14.03
C PRO A 156 -2.58 6.46 -15.38
N VAL A 157 -1.54 6.60 -16.20
CA VAL A 157 -1.65 7.24 -17.52
C VAL A 157 -2.52 6.40 -18.47
N ALA A 158 -2.33 5.07 -18.49
CA ALA A 158 -3.19 4.18 -19.24
C ALA A 158 -4.65 4.24 -18.76
N ALA A 159 -4.86 4.35 -17.43
CA ALA A 159 -6.19 4.49 -16.85
C ALA A 159 -6.88 5.83 -17.20
N MET A 160 -6.11 6.89 -17.48
CA MET A 160 -6.67 8.14 -17.99
C MET A 160 -7.25 7.95 -19.40
N ALA A 161 -6.61 7.17 -20.25
CA ALA A 161 -7.09 6.89 -21.60
C ALA A 161 -8.23 5.86 -21.60
N ASP A 162 -8.06 4.75 -20.88
CA ASP A 162 -9.03 3.66 -20.75
C ASP A 162 -8.97 3.11 -19.32
N ALA A 163 -9.97 3.43 -18.52
CA ALA A 163 -10.00 3.07 -17.09
C ALA A 163 -10.00 1.53 -16.86
N PRO A 164 -10.82 0.72 -17.58
CA PRO A 164 -10.74 -0.73 -17.54
C PRO A 164 -9.36 -1.30 -17.93
N ALA A 165 -8.78 -0.81 -19.02
CA ALA A 165 -7.48 -1.27 -19.49
C ALA A 165 -6.38 -0.93 -18.49
N GLY A 166 -6.38 0.28 -17.93
CA GLY A 166 -5.40 0.70 -16.91
C GLY A 166 -5.43 -0.19 -15.67
N SER A 167 -6.62 -0.55 -15.17
CA SER A 167 -6.74 -1.47 -14.03
C SER A 167 -6.17 -2.86 -14.34
N ARG A 168 -6.46 -3.42 -15.51
CA ARG A 168 -5.88 -4.71 -15.91
C ARG A 168 -4.36 -4.63 -16.11
N LEU A 169 -3.88 -3.54 -16.71
CA LEU A 169 -2.43 -3.33 -16.88
C LEU A 169 -1.69 -3.26 -15.55
N ALA A 170 -2.23 -2.54 -14.56
CA ALA A 170 -1.63 -2.46 -13.24
C ALA A 170 -1.53 -3.85 -12.58
N ILE A 171 -2.58 -4.67 -12.66
CA ILE A 171 -2.52 -6.04 -12.13
C ILE A 171 -1.52 -6.89 -12.92
N ALA A 172 -1.55 -6.82 -14.26
CA ALA A 172 -0.63 -7.58 -15.11
C ALA A 172 0.83 -7.21 -14.83
N GLU A 173 1.14 -5.93 -14.64
CA GLU A 173 2.48 -5.48 -14.27
C GLU A 173 2.91 -6.05 -12.91
N ALA A 174 2.06 -5.96 -11.89
CA ALA A 174 2.37 -6.55 -10.58
C ALA A 174 2.64 -8.06 -10.68
N LEU A 175 1.84 -8.79 -11.45
CA LEU A 175 2.01 -10.23 -11.63
C LEU A 175 3.27 -10.58 -12.43
N THR A 176 3.59 -9.83 -13.49
CA THR A 176 4.81 -10.07 -14.29
C THR A 176 6.07 -9.72 -13.50
N ASN A 177 6.04 -8.71 -12.65
CA ASN A 177 7.14 -8.41 -11.73
C ASN A 177 7.34 -9.52 -10.69
N LEU A 178 6.24 -10.16 -10.26
CA LEU A 178 6.27 -11.22 -9.24
C LEU A 178 6.64 -12.61 -9.78
N VAL A 179 6.50 -12.86 -11.08
CA VAL A 179 6.60 -14.20 -11.69
C VAL A 179 7.92 -14.93 -11.42
N TRP A 180 8.98 -14.19 -11.13
CA TRP A 180 10.30 -14.74 -10.82
C TRP A 180 10.46 -15.18 -9.36
N ALA A 181 9.50 -14.90 -8.50
CA ALA A 181 9.48 -15.39 -7.13
C ALA A 181 8.80 -16.77 -7.07
N PRO A 182 9.41 -17.79 -6.44
CA PRO A 182 8.80 -19.11 -6.30
C PRO A 182 7.67 -19.08 -5.27
N ILE A 183 6.45 -18.75 -5.70
CA ILE A 183 5.27 -18.70 -4.85
C ILE A 183 4.75 -20.12 -4.60
N GLU A 184 4.61 -20.50 -3.33
CA GLU A 184 4.30 -21.88 -2.88
C GLU A 184 3.02 -22.46 -3.50
N GLN A 185 1.99 -21.66 -3.70
CA GLN A 185 0.72 -22.09 -4.28
C GLN A 185 0.45 -21.51 -5.68
N GLY A 186 1.51 -21.02 -6.34
CA GLY A 186 1.38 -20.31 -7.61
C GLY A 186 0.42 -19.12 -7.45
N LEU A 187 -0.44 -18.89 -8.44
CA LEU A 187 -1.39 -17.75 -8.42
C LEU A 187 -2.33 -17.75 -7.21
N LYS A 188 -2.65 -18.91 -6.65
CA LYS A 188 -3.52 -19.01 -5.46
C LYS A 188 -2.84 -18.50 -4.18
N GLY A 189 -1.53 -18.43 -4.15
CA GLY A 189 -0.75 -17.89 -3.03
C GLY A 189 -0.55 -16.38 -3.09
N ILE A 190 -1.09 -15.70 -4.12
CA ILE A 190 -0.96 -14.26 -4.30
C ILE A 190 -2.16 -13.55 -3.68
N SER A 191 -1.88 -12.56 -2.84
CA SER A 191 -2.87 -11.62 -2.32
C SER A 191 -2.67 -10.26 -2.98
N LEU A 192 -3.74 -9.67 -3.47
CA LEU A 192 -3.71 -8.35 -4.11
C LEU A 192 -4.33 -7.31 -3.19
N SER A 193 -3.70 -6.15 -3.15
CA SER A 193 -4.25 -4.93 -2.56
C SER A 193 -4.29 -3.86 -3.65
N ALA A 194 -5.43 -3.24 -3.86
CA ALA A 194 -5.60 -2.24 -4.90
C ALA A 194 -5.99 -0.89 -4.31
N ASN A 195 -5.51 0.17 -4.93
CA ASN A 195 -5.81 1.54 -4.56
C ASN A 195 -6.11 2.37 -5.81
N TRP A 196 -7.27 2.99 -5.84
CA TRP A 196 -7.68 3.91 -6.89
C TRP A 196 -7.70 5.33 -6.33
N MET A 197 -6.65 6.11 -6.61
CA MET A 197 -6.63 7.55 -6.36
C MET A 197 -7.35 8.25 -7.52
N TRP A 198 -8.68 8.34 -7.43
CA TRP A 198 -9.53 8.69 -8.56
C TRP A 198 -10.18 10.08 -8.41
N PRO A 199 -10.22 10.90 -9.48
CA PRO A 199 -10.73 12.27 -9.42
C PRO A 199 -12.27 12.34 -9.50
N CYS A 200 -12.97 11.66 -8.61
CA CYS A 200 -14.44 11.51 -8.61
C CYS A 200 -15.25 12.83 -8.55
N ARG A 201 -14.60 13.99 -8.50
CA ARG A 201 -15.26 15.29 -8.56
C ARG A 201 -15.57 15.76 -9.97
N HIS A 202 -15.00 15.10 -10.98
CA HIS A 202 -15.22 15.42 -12.38
C HIS A 202 -16.35 14.57 -12.95
N GLU A 203 -17.11 15.17 -13.87
CA GLU A 203 -18.23 14.48 -14.53
C GLU A 203 -17.74 13.22 -15.26
N GLY A 204 -18.45 12.11 -15.08
CA GLY A 204 -18.14 10.80 -15.69
C GLY A 204 -17.09 9.98 -14.93
N GLU A 205 -16.36 10.56 -13.98
CA GLU A 205 -15.26 9.86 -13.31
C GLU A 205 -15.76 8.80 -12.31
N ASP A 206 -16.92 8.97 -11.72
CA ASP A 206 -17.53 7.93 -10.86
C ASP A 206 -17.86 6.68 -11.68
N ALA A 207 -18.42 6.86 -12.87
CA ALA A 207 -18.70 5.74 -13.79
C ALA A 207 -17.42 5.06 -14.28
N ARG A 208 -16.37 5.84 -14.56
CA ARG A 208 -15.06 5.31 -14.95
C ARG A 208 -14.39 4.53 -13.83
N LEU A 209 -14.47 5.03 -12.59
CA LEU A 209 -13.98 4.30 -11.41
C LEU A 209 -14.69 2.95 -11.26
N TYR A 210 -16.03 2.95 -11.38
CA TYR A 210 -16.78 1.70 -11.34
C TYR A 210 -16.30 0.70 -12.40
N GLN A 211 -16.14 1.15 -13.64
CA GLN A 211 -15.65 0.31 -14.75
C GLN A 211 -14.22 -0.21 -14.50
N ALA A 212 -13.35 0.62 -13.93
CA ALA A 212 -11.99 0.25 -13.55
C ALA A 212 -11.98 -0.86 -12.49
N VAL A 213 -12.80 -0.71 -11.44
CA VAL A 213 -12.92 -1.70 -10.36
C VAL A 213 -13.55 -3.00 -10.89
N GLN A 214 -14.60 -2.92 -11.70
CA GLN A 214 -15.21 -4.07 -12.33
C GLN A 214 -14.19 -4.84 -13.17
N ALA A 215 -13.43 -4.14 -14.03
CA ALA A 215 -12.42 -4.77 -14.87
C ALA A 215 -11.28 -5.43 -14.06
N ALA A 216 -10.92 -4.88 -12.91
CA ALA A 216 -9.96 -5.52 -12.00
C ALA A 216 -10.54 -6.78 -11.34
N SER A 217 -11.84 -6.77 -11.03
CA SER A 217 -12.53 -7.92 -10.44
C SER A 217 -12.74 -9.07 -11.42
N ASP A 218 -12.94 -8.75 -12.69
CA ASP A 218 -13.20 -9.73 -13.73
C ASP A 218 -11.90 -10.36 -14.28
N PHE A 219 -10.76 -9.70 -14.10
CA PHE A 219 -9.44 -10.13 -14.54
C PHE A 219 -8.78 -11.13 -13.59
#